data_6fe269d21e4273f31a406a61ef54e2dd
#
_entry.id   6fe269d21e4273f31a406a61ef54e2dd
#
_cell.length_a   1.000
_cell.length_b   1.000
_cell.length_c   1.000
_cell.angle_alpha   90.00
_cell.angle_beta   90.00
_cell.angle_gamma   90.00
#
_symmetry.space_group_name_H-M   'P 1'
#
loop_
_entity.id
_entity.type
_entity.pdbx_description
1 polymer ?
#
loop_
_entity_poly.entity_id
_entity_poly.type
_entity_poly.pdbx_seq_one_letter_code
_entity_poly.pdbx_strand_id
1 'polypeptide(L)'
;MAQIEGGGGRGRAVNVELNLVPVIDLMSVLITFLLITAVWTQVSMIQIGSSLYAKKDDSQQPPQLTPNSDIALKVDVKIDGYVLTVGTQIISLPKLNAAYDFVGLVAQLQRVKQLYPEKLDGIVSMSDDVPYENLINTMDQFLVAGFPNISIATGGPN
;
A
#
# COMPACT_ATOMS: atom_id res chain seq x y z
N MET A 1 49.65 4.20 7.11
CA MET A 1 50.39 5.42 7.56
C MET A 1 50.57 6.33 6.35
N ALA A 2 49.88 7.46 6.30
CA ALA A 2 50.11 8.46 5.27
C ALA A 2 51.02 9.54 5.88
N GLN A 3 52.28 9.57 5.45
CA GLN A 3 53.21 10.65 5.75
C GLN A 3 53.06 11.74 4.72
N ILE A 4 52.78 12.97 5.16
CA ILE A 4 52.87 14.15 4.33
C ILE A 4 54.21 14.79 4.61
N GLU A 5 55.16 14.65 3.70
CA GLU A 5 56.43 15.33 3.71
C GLU A 5 56.26 16.73 3.14
N GLY A 6 56.25 17.74 4.01
CA GLY A 6 56.27 19.16 3.61
C GLY A 6 57.70 19.66 3.58
N GLY A 7 58.24 19.94 2.38
CA GLY A 7 59.59 20.43 2.17
C GLY A 7 59.80 21.90 2.50
N GLY A 8 60.96 22.20 3.11
CA GLY A 8 61.71 23.41 2.97
C GLY A 8 61.45 24.55 3.95
N GLY A 9 62.27 24.63 5.01
CA GLY A 9 62.39 25.80 5.85
C GLY A 9 62.86 25.41 7.24
N ARG A 10 63.96 25.98 7.71
CA ARG A 10 64.55 25.81 9.03
C ARG A 10 63.52 25.92 10.16
N GLY A 11 62.76 24.85 10.35
CA GLY A 11 61.74 24.76 11.39
C GLY A 11 61.52 23.30 11.70
N ARG A 12 61.56 22.94 12.96
CA ARG A 12 61.24 21.66 13.59
C ARG A 12 60.15 20.95 12.76
N ALA A 13 60.53 19.81 12.18
CA ALA A 13 59.53 18.93 11.54
C ALA A 13 58.59 18.44 12.67
N VAL A 14 57.39 19.03 12.72
CA VAL A 14 56.34 18.53 13.58
C VAL A 14 55.65 17.42 12.80
N ASN A 15 56.05 16.17 13.08
CA ASN A 15 55.26 15.04 12.59
C ASN A 15 53.91 15.08 13.28
N VAL A 16 52.93 15.64 12.64
CA VAL A 16 51.53 15.57 13.07
C VAL A 16 51.01 14.24 12.58
N GLU A 17 51.04 13.23 13.45
CA GLU A 17 50.34 11.99 13.20
C GLU A 17 48.84 12.28 13.20
N LEU A 18 48.23 12.25 12.02
CA LEU A 18 46.79 12.42 11.87
C LEU A 18 46.11 11.14 12.39
N ASN A 19 45.50 11.25 13.53
CA ASN A 19 44.73 10.12 14.10
C ASN A 19 43.36 10.06 13.35
N LEU A 20 43.23 9.14 12.42
CA LEU A 20 42.01 8.94 11.61
C LEU A 20 40.94 8.10 12.31
N VAL A 21 41.25 7.55 13.46
CA VAL A 21 40.31 6.65 14.19
C VAL A 21 38.98 7.33 14.52
N PRO A 22 38.93 8.58 15.03
CA PRO A 22 37.65 9.24 15.30
C PRO A 22 36.81 9.50 14.06
N VAL A 23 37.46 9.72 12.91
CA VAL A 23 36.74 9.95 11.64
C VAL A 23 36.11 8.66 11.12
N ILE A 24 36.84 7.54 11.22
CA ILE A 24 36.34 6.22 10.82
C ILE A 24 35.17 5.81 11.70
N ASP A 25 35.25 6.07 13.00
CA ASP A 25 34.17 5.76 13.95
C ASP A 25 32.90 6.58 13.64
N LEU A 26 33.04 7.89 13.40
CA LEU A 26 31.95 8.74 13.00
C LEU A 26 31.28 8.28 11.71
N MET A 27 32.07 7.92 10.69
CA MET A 27 31.53 7.41 9.43
C MET A 27 30.82 6.09 9.60
N SER A 28 31.33 5.20 10.45
CA SER A 28 30.73 3.92 10.76
C SER A 28 29.35 4.07 11.40
N VAL A 29 29.21 4.99 12.35
CA VAL A 29 27.94 5.30 13.00
C VAL A 29 26.94 5.92 12.01
N LEU A 30 27.37 6.81 11.15
CA LEU A 30 26.52 7.41 10.12
C LEU A 30 26.00 6.35 9.12
N ILE A 31 26.86 5.45 8.67
CA ILE A 31 26.47 4.39 7.73
C ILE A 31 25.45 3.44 8.38
N THR A 32 25.67 3.01 9.60
CA THR A 32 24.71 2.16 10.31
C THR A 32 23.38 2.84 10.54
N PHE A 33 23.38 4.12 10.89
CA PHE A 33 22.16 4.90 11.05
C PHE A 33 21.38 5.01 9.72
N LEU A 34 22.07 5.30 8.62
CA LEU A 34 21.45 5.38 7.30
C LEU A 34 20.89 4.03 6.85
N LEU A 35 21.57 2.92 7.13
CA LEU A 35 21.06 1.59 6.80
C LEU A 35 19.81 1.25 7.60
N ILE A 36 19.76 1.56 8.89
CA ILE A 36 18.58 1.32 9.73
C ILE A 36 17.38 2.16 9.24
N THR A 37 17.60 3.43 8.92
CA THR A 37 16.54 4.31 8.41
C THR A 37 16.06 3.89 7.02
N ALA A 38 16.96 3.46 6.13
CA ALA A 38 16.61 2.98 4.79
C ALA A 38 15.77 1.69 4.84
N VAL A 39 16.12 0.75 5.72
CA VAL A 39 15.35 -0.49 5.92
C VAL A 39 13.94 -0.17 6.43
N TRP A 40 13.80 0.77 7.34
CA TRP A 40 12.49 1.16 7.88
C TRP A 40 11.56 1.74 6.80
N THR A 41 12.09 2.57 5.91
CA THR A 41 11.30 3.14 4.80
C THR A 41 10.88 2.09 3.78
N GLN A 42 11.72 1.09 3.50
CA GLN A 42 11.36 -0.01 2.57
C GLN A 42 10.27 -0.93 3.15
N VAL A 43 10.29 -1.22 4.43
CA VAL A 43 9.25 -2.04 5.07
C VAL A 43 7.89 -1.36 4.99
N SER A 44 7.84 -0.04 5.12
CA SER A 44 6.60 0.74 4.97
C SER A 44 6.04 0.70 3.54
N MET A 45 6.89 0.72 2.52
CA MET A 45 6.47 0.64 1.12
C MET A 45 5.98 -0.77 0.71
N ILE A 46 6.53 -1.82 1.29
CA ILE A 46 6.11 -3.20 0.98
C ILE A 46 4.69 -3.47 1.45
N GLN A 47 4.27 -2.90 2.58
CA GLN A 47 2.91 -3.08 3.08
C GLN A 47 1.83 -2.38 2.24
N ILE A 48 2.16 -1.26 1.61
CA ILE A 48 1.22 -0.53 0.74
C ILE A 48 1.14 -1.17 -0.65
N GLY A 49 2.24 -1.75 -1.14
CA GLY A 49 2.31 -2.36 -2.47
C GLY A 49 1.79 -3.80 -2.55
N SER A 50 1.85 -4.56 -1.45
CA SER A 50 1.51 -5.99 -1.48
C SER A 50 0.00 -6.28 -1.49
N SER A 51 -0.84 -5.33 -1.14
CA SER A 51 -2.30 -5.51 -1.22
C SER A 51 -2.86 -5.37 -2.65
N LEU A 52 -2.08 -4.79 -3.59
CA LEU A 52 -2.49 -4.66 -4.98
C LEU A 52 -1.84 -5.72 -5.91
N TYR A 53 -0.80 -6.43 -5.45
CA TYR A 53 -0.04 -7.39 -6.25
C TYR A 53 0.34 -8.68 -5.52
N ALA A 54 -0.35 -9.04 -4.45
CA ALA A 54 -0.11 -10.28 -3.74
C ALA A 54 -0.72 -11.47 -4.52
N LYS A 55 -0.07 -11.90 -5.57
CA LYS A 55 0.25 -13.29 -5.88
C LYS A 55 1.11 -13.38 -7.14
N LYS A 56 2.39 -13.18 -6.98
CA LYS A 56 3.33 -13.76 -7.92
C LYS A 56 3.99 -14.94 -7.21
N ASP A 57 3.35 -16.10 -7.30
CA ASP A 57 4.01 -17.36 -7.01
C ASP A 57 5.15 -17.53 -8.01
N ASP A 58 6.34 -17.70 -7.48
CA ASP A 58 7.61 -17.96 -8.18
C ASP A 58 7.64 -19.40 -8.71
N SER A 59 6.64 -19.79 -9.46
CA SER A 59 6.66 -20.97 -10.31
C SER A 59 6.54 -20.51 -11.74
N GLN A 60 7.63 -20.70 -12.47
CA GLN A 60 7.80 -20.46 -13.90
C GLN A 60 6.74 -21.22 -14.71
N GLN A 61 5.53 -20.69 -14.76
CA GLN A 61 4.56 -20.97 -15.79
C GLN A 61 4.16 -19.64 -16.41
N PRO A 62 4.16 -19.52 -17.75
CA PRO A 62 3.64 -18.31 -18.38
C PRO A 62 2.22 -18.11 -17.89
N PRO A 63 1.81 -16.89 -17.50
CA PRO A 63 0.48 -16.64 -16.97
C PRO A 63 -0.53 -17.06 -18.04
N GLN A 64 -1.22 -18.15 -17.80
CA GLN A 64 -2.50 -18.37 -18.44
C GLN A 64 -3.39 -17.24 -17.94
N LEU A 65 -3.59 -16.27 -18.79
CA LEU A 65 -4.61 -15.25 -18.65
C LEU A 65 -5.95 -15.97 -18.60
N THR A 66 -6.39 -16.33 -17.39
CA THR A 66 -7.80 -16.62 -17.16
C THR A 66 -8.51 -15.26 -17.14
N PRO A 67 -9.34 -14.96 -18.13
CA PRO A 67 -9.84 -13.60 -18.37
C PRO A 67 -10.76 -13.07 -17.28
N ASN A 68 -11.10 -13.85 -16.27
CA ASN A 68 -12.18 -13.55 -15.33
C ASN A 68 -11.78 -13.32 -13.86
N SER A 69 -10.52 -13.57 -13.46
CA SER A 69 -10.12 -13.40 -12.05
C SER A 69 -9.51 -12.04 -11.71
N ASP A 70 -9.18 -11.25 -12.74
CA ASP A 70 -8.36 -10.02 -12.59
C ASP A 70 -9.19 -8.72 -12.60
N ILE A 71 -10.52 -8.83 -12.51
CA ILE A 71 -11.37 -7.64 -12.49
C ILE A 71 -11.33 -7.04 -11.08
N ALA A 72 -10.86 -5.80 -10.97
CA ALA A 72 -10.88 -5.07 -9.72
C ALA A 72 -12.33 -4.79 -9.29
N LEU A 73 -12.70 -5.27 -8.10
CA LEU A 73 -13.96 -4.93 -7.43
C LEU A 73 -13.66 -3.95 -6.32
N LYS A 74 -14.11 -2.72 -6.46
CA LYS A 74 -13.91 -1.66 -5.49
C LYS A 74 -15.25 -1.00 -5.14
N VAL A 75 -15.47 -0.77 -3.85
CA VAL A 75 -16.60 0.03 -3.36
C VAL A 75 -16.06 1.22 -2.59
N ASP A 76 -16.33 2.40 -3.10
CA ASP A 76 -16.02 3.66 -2.43
C ASP A 76 -17.25 4.14 -1.65
N VAL A 77 -17.11 4.26 -0.34
CA VAL A 77 -18.13 4.81 0.56
C VAL A 77 -17.96 6.32 0.61
N LYS A 78 -18.90 7.06 0.02
CA LYS A 78 -18.90 8.52 -0.02
C LYS A 78 -20.05 9.08 0.80
N ILE A 79 -20.02 10.39 1.05
CA ILE A 79 -21.11 11.09 1.76
C ILE A 79 -22.45 10.93 1.03
N ASP A 80 -22.43 10.90 -0.30
CA ASP A 80 -23.63 10.85 -1.14
C ASP A 80 -24.15 9.43 -1.40
N GLY A 81 -23.41 8.39 -1.02
CA GLY A 81 -23.77 6.99 -1.25
C GLY A 81 -22.58 6.12 -1.57
N TYR A 82 -22.82 5.04 -2.30
CA TYR A 82 -21.78 4.11 -2.74
C TYR A 82 -21.41 4.34 -4.21
N VAL A 83 -20.14 4.18 -4.53
CA VAL A 83 -19.63 4.08 -5.89
C VAL A 83 -18.97 2.71 -6.06
N LEU A 84 -19.62 1.82 -6.77
CA LEU A 84 -19.14 0.49 -7.07
C LEU A 84 -18.38 0.52 -8.40
N THR A 85 -17.12 0.13 -8.39
CA THR A 85 -16.28 -0.01 -9.58
C THR A 85 -16.00 -1.50 -9.82
N VAL A 86 -16.40 -2.00 -10.98
CA VAL A 86 -16.18 -3.38 -11.42
C VAL A 86 -15.39 -3.34 -12.73
N GLY A 87 -14.09 -3.53 -12.65
CA GLY A 87 -13.20 -3.35 -13.81
C GLY A 87 -13.25 -1.93 -14.34
N THR A 88 -13.88 -1.74 -15.50
CA THR A 88 -14.08 -0.43 -16.14
C THR A 88 -15.48 0.17 -15.92
N GLN A 89 -16.40 -0.59 -15.33
CA GLN A 89 -17.78 -0.14 -15.09
C GLN A 89 -17.88 0.55 -13.72
N ILE A 90 -18.52 1.70 -13.71
CA ILE A 90 -18.79 2.48 -12.50
C ILE A 90 -20.30 2.53 -12.30
N ILE A 91 -20.77 2.06 -11.15
CA ILE A 91 -22.17 2.06 -10.75
C ILE A 91 -22.30 2.94 -9.51
N SER A 92 -23.06 4.01 -9.62
CA SER A 92 -23.35 4.90 -8.48
C SER A 92 -24.67 4.52 -7.83
N LEU A 93 -24.64 4.35 -6.51
CA LEU A 93 -25.79 4.05 -5.66
C LEU A 93 -25.99 5.22 -4.69
N PRO A 94 -26.86 6.18 -5.02
CA PRO A 94 -27.12 7.32 -4.13
C PRO A 94 -27.83 6.87 -2.86
N LYS A 95 -27.72 7.67 -1.81
CA LYS A 95 -28.49 7.45 -0.57
C LYS A 95 -30.00 7.50 -0.82
N LEU A 96 -30.72 6.58 -0.22
CA LEU A 96 -32.18 6.57 -0.19
C LEU A 96 -32.67 7.12 1.17
N ASN A 97 -33.45 8.19 1.15
CA ASN A 97 -34.00 8.83 2.36
C ASN A 97 -32.93 9.15 3.44
N ALA A 98 -31.78 9.70 3.03
CA ALA A 98 -30.63 10.01 3.88
C ALA A 98 -29.91 8.78 4.48
N ALA A 99 -30.32 7.56 4.18
CA ALA A 99 -29.66 6.32 4.58
C ALA A 99 -28.91 5.71 3.39
N TYR A 100 -27.87 4.94 3.71
CA TYR A 100 -27.15 4.16 2.70
C TYR A 100 -27.99 3.00 2.19
N ASP A 101 -28.03 2.80 0.88
CA ASP A 101 -28.77 1.71 0.23
C ASP A 101 -27.98 0.39 0.31
N PHE A 102 -28.07 -0.27 1.47
CA PHE A 102 -27.44 -1.57 1.68
C PHE A 102 -28.07 -2.66 0.80
N VAL A 103 -29.37 -2.58 0.55
CA VAL A 103 -30.09 -3.58 -0.25
C VAL A 103 -29.66 -3.50 -1.71
N GLY A 104 -29.56 -2.29 -2.25
CA GLY A 104 -29.05 -2.05 -3.59
C GLY A 104 -27.58 -2.49 -3.73
N LEU A 105 -26.75 -2.23 -2.71
CA LEU A 105 -25.36 -2.65 -2.70
C LEU A 105 -25.24 -4.20 -2.76
N VAL A 106 -25.96 -4.91 -1.90
CA VAL A 106 -25.95 -6.38 -1.88
C VAL A 106 -26.44 -6.96 -3.22
N ALA A 107 -27.50 -6.41 -3.78
CA ALA A 107 -28.02 -6.83 -5.10
C ALA A 107 -26.96 -6.70 -6.20
N GLN A 108 -26.23 -5.57 -6.24
CA GLN A 108 -25.16 -5.38 -7.21
C GLN A 108 -23.97 -6.29 -6.96
N LEU A 109 -23.55 -6.48 -5.70
CA LEU A 109 -22.48 -7.41 -5.34
C LEU A 109 -22.83 -8.86 -5.70
N GLN A 110 -24.05 -9.30 -5.46
CA GLN A 110 -24.54 -10.63 -5.85
C GLN A 110 -24.54 -10.79 -7.38
N ARG A 111 -24.92 -9.74 -8.11
CA ARG A 111 -24.85 -9.74 -9.58
C ARG A 111 -23.40 -9.90 -10.06
N VAL A 112 -22.45 -9.19 -9.45
CA VAL A 112 -21.03 -9.37 -9.73
C VAL A 112 -20.58 -10.79 -9.41
N LYS A 113 -21.05 -11.37 -8.30
CA LYS A 113 -20.72 -12.74 -7.91
C LYS A 113 -21.27 -13.78 -8.90
N GLN A 114 -22.44 -13.55 -9.49
CA GLN A 114 -22.99 -14.41 -10.54
C GLN A 114 -22.18 -14.33 -11.84
N LEU A 115 -21.68 -13.15 -12.19
CA LEU A 115 -20.84 -12.95 -13.38
C LEU A 115 -19.41 -13.49 -13.18
N TYR A 116 -18.90 -13.41 -11.94
CA TYR A 116 -17.53 -13.78 -11.57
C TYR A 116 -17.53 -14.68 -10.32
N PRO A 117 -17.97 -15.95 -10.41
CA PRO A 117 -18.11 -16.84 -9.27
C PRO A 117 -16.78 -17.15 -8.55
N GLU A 118 -15.69 -17.15 -9.30
CA GLU A 118 -14.33 -17.39 -8.79
C GLU A 118 -13.76 -16.22 -7.98
N LYS A 119 -14.37 -15.01 -8.09
CA LYS A 119 -13.89 -13.84 -7.39
C LYS A 119 -14.28 -13.89 -5.92
N LEU A 120 -13.28 -13.81 -5.05
CA LEU A 120 -13.45 -13.85 -3.59
C LEU A 120 -12.98 -12.57 -2.89
N ASP A 121 -12.29 -11.70 -3.62
CA ASP A 121 -11.68 -10.48 -3.11
C ASP A 121 -12.45 -9.22 -3.51
N GLY A 122 -12.46 -8.24 -2.63
CA GLY A 122 -13.02 -6.92 -2.88
C GLY A 122 -12.29 -5.85 -2.07
N ILE A 123 -12.31 -4.65 -2.59
CA ILE A 123 -11.69 -3.48 -1.96
C ILE A 123 -12.79 -2.54 -1.50
N VAL A 124 -12.76 -2.16 -0.24
CA VAL A 124 -13.64 -1.13 0.32
C VAL A 124 -12.79 0.09 0.63
N SER A 125 -13.16 1.24 0.12
CA SER A 125 -12.55 2.50 0.50
C SER A 125 -13.59 3.47 1.05
N MET A 126 -13.15 4.38 1.89
CA MET A 126 -14.02 5.32 2.59
C MET A 126 -13.42 6.73 2.51
N SER A 127 -14.26 7.72 2.26
CA SER A 127 -13.89 9.14 2.43
C SER A 127 -13.78 9.49 3.90
N ASP A 128 -12.87 10.40 4.26
CA ASP A 128 -12.60 10.82 5.65
C ASP A 128 -13.82 11.42 6.37
N ASP A 129 -14.77 11.95 5.59
CA ASP A 129 -15.99 12.57 6.12
C ASP A 129 -17.11 11.56 6.46
N VAL A 130 -16.91 10.27 6.21
CA VAL A 130 -17.92 9.23 6.45
C VAL A 130 -17.68 8.56 7.81
N PRO A 131 -18.72 8.37 8.64
CA PRO A 131 -18.60 7.64 9.90
C PRO A 131 -18.12 6.21 9.69
N TYR A 132 -17.20 5.76 10.56
CA TYR A 132 -16.60 4.42 10.51
C TYR A 132 -17.62 3.26 10.57
N GLU A 133 -18.75 3.50 11.23
CA GLU A 133 -19.87 2.55 11.27
C GLU A 133 -20.34 2.13 9.88
N ASN A 134 -20.37 3.06 8.92
CA ASN A 134 -20.78 2.76 7.55
C ASN A 134 -19.76 1.86 6.82
N LEU A 135 -18.48 1.98 7.16
CA LEU A 135 -17.47 1.05 6.65
C LEU A 135 -17.73 -0.37 7.12
N ILE A 136 -17.97 -0.56 8.43
CA ILE A 136 -18.25 -1.88 9.01
C ILE A 136 -19.49 -2.48 8.38
N ASN A 137 -20.58 -1.70 8.30
CA ASN A 137 -21.80 -2.17 7.65
C ASN A 137 -21.58 -2.56 6.19
N THR A 138 -20.73 -1.82 5.46
CA THR A 138 -20.39 -2.15 4.07
C THR A 138 -19.61 -3.45 3.99
N MET A 139 -18.65 -3.68 4.90
CA MET A 139 -17.89 -4.94 4.95
C MET A 139 -18.81 -6.13 5.24
N ASP A 140 -19.79 -5.98 6.13
CA ASP A 140 -20.78 -7.01 6.40
C ASP A 140 -21.59 -7.37 5.14
N GLN A 141 -21.94 -6.37 4.33
CA GLN A 141 -22.64 -6.62 3.07
C GLN A 141 -21.76 -7.38 2.04
N PHE A 142 -20.45 -7.16 2.03
CA PHE A 142 -19.53 -7.94 1.22
C PHE A 142 -19.50 -9.41 1.64
N LEU A 143 -19.46 -9.68 2.96
CA LEU A 143 -19.50 -11.05 3.49
C LEU A 143 -20.81 -11.74 3.11
N VAL A 144 -21.94 -11.05 3.27
CA VAL A 144 -23.27 -11.57 2.88
C VAL A 144 -23.35 -11.87 1.38
N ALA A 145 -22.71 -11.05 0.56
CA ALA A 145 -22.67 -11.24 -0.90
C ALA A 145 -21.70 -12.35 -1.35
N GLY A 146 -20.88 -12.90 -0.46
CA GLY A 146 -19.95 -14.00 -0.75
C GLY A 146 -18.55 -13.57 -1.14
N PHE A 147 -18.08 -12.41 -0.64
CA PHE A 147 -16.70 -11.92 -0.79
C PHE A 147 -15.99 -11.93 0.56
N PRO A 148 -15.35 -13.04 0.96
CA PRO A 148 -14.71 -13.17 2.27
C PRO A 148 -13.39 -12.40 2.39
N ASN A 149 -12.72 -12.11 1.27
CA ASN A 149 -11.42 -11.45 1.26
C ASN A 149 -11.61 -9.95 1.01
N ILE A 150 -11.76 -9.18 2.09
CA ILE A 150 -11.99 -7.74 2.00
C ILE A 150 -10.69 -7.00 2.35
N SER A 151 -10.26 -6.12 1.46
CA SER A 151 -9.16 -5.19 1.70
C SER A 151 -9.71 -3.78 1.89
N ILE A 152 -9.16 -3.06 2.86
CA ILE A 152 -9.53 -1.66 3.11
C ILE A 152 -8.48 -0.77 2.46
N ALA A 153 -8.92 0.15 1.61
CA ALA A 153 -8.08 1.21 1.06
C ALA A 153 -8.50 2.56 1.66
N THR A 154 -7.53 3.38 2.00
CA THR A 154 -7.82 4.78 2.33
C THR A 154 -8.25 5.51 1.07
N GLY A 155 -9.40 6.18 1.13
CA GLY A 155 -9.86 7.04 0.04
C GLY A 155 -8.80 8.11 -0.22
N GLY A 156 -8.29 8.17 -1.44
CA GLY A 156 -7.48 9.31 -1.84
C GLY A 156 -8.31 10.60 -1.82
N PRO A 157 -7.68 11.77 -1.66
CA PRO A 157 -8.37 13.05 -1.76
C PRO A 157 -9.02 13.16 -3.14
N ASN A 158 -10.24 13.69 -3.15
CA ASN A 158 -10.99 14.03 -4.37
C ASN A 158 -10.22 15.02 -5.24
#